data_a8be21a66e2d70faf398f465a34995d2
#
_entry.id   a8be21a66e2d70faf398f465a34995d2
#
_cell.length_a   1.000
_cell.length_b   1.000
_cell.length_c   1.000
_cell.angle_alpha   90.00
_cell.angle_beta   90.00
_cell.angle_gamma   90.00
#
_symmetry.space_group_name_H-M   'P 1'
#
loop_
_entity.id
_entity.type
_entity.pdbx_description
1 polymer ?
#
loop_
_entity_poly.entity_id
_entity_poly.type
_entity_poly.pdbx_seq_one_letter_code
_entity_poly.pdbx_strand_id
1 'polypeptide(L)'
;LKLSDEQIRENDLGRYYILPLLQRQAEFQNNPEAPAAFQFWAIDGFPIPHDKLRVWQFDKAPEVIELSSDGYEIYPPEASVDSYEKTLREQLAADPMRIKHPSTKGISKDNYSFDDRAVLIYQRKK
;
A
#
# COMPACT_ATOMS: atom_id res chain seq x y z
N LEU A 1 -1.96 -22.50 15.70
CA LEU A 1 -2.03 -23.36 14.52
C LEU A 1 -0.61 -23.51 13.98
N LYS A 2 -0.09 -24.74 13.86
CA LYS A 2 1.19 -24.99 13.18
C LYS A 2 0.89 -25.28 11.71
N LEU A 3 0.82 -24.21 10.90
CA LEU A 3 0.61 -24.28 9.46
C LEU A 3 1.95 -24.11 8.73
N SER A 4 2.13 -24.78 7.61
CA SER A 4 3.26 -24.53 6.72
C SER A 4 3.03 -23.23 5.91
N ASP A 5 4.11 -22.64 5.39
CA ASP A 5 4.03 -21.47 4.53
C ASP A 5 3.14 -21.70 3.30
N GLU A 6 3.18 -22.91 2.73
CA GLU A 6 2.30 -23.30 1.63
C GLU A 6 0.83 -23.26 2.01
N GLN A 7 0.47 -23.81 3.18
CA GLN A 7 -0.90 -23.80 3.68
C GLN A 7 -1.41 -22.40 3.97
N ILE A 8 -0.54 -21.50 4.45
CA ILE A 8 -0.89 -20.09 4.69
C ILE A 8 -1.14 -19.38 3.36
N ARG A 9 -0.30 -19.61 2.35
CA ARG A 9 -0.39 -18.97 1.04
C ARG A 9 -1.56 -19.47 0.18
N GLU A 10 -1.94 -20.74 0.35
CA GLU A 10 -3.00 -21.36 -0.44
C GLU A 10 -4.37 -20.68 -0.26
N ASN A 11 -4.65 -20.19 0.96
CA ASN A 11 -5.97 -19.65 1.33
C ASN A 11 -5.91 -18.22 1.91
N ASP A 12 -4.75 -17.56 1.88
CA ASP A 12 -4.53 -16.24 2.51
C ASP A 12 -5.17 -16.15 3.92
N LEU A 13 -4.79 -17.08 4.79
CA LEU A 13 -5.37 -17.21 6.12
C LEU A 13 -5.18 -15.95 6.97
N GLY A 14 -4.12 -15.19 6.72
CA GLY A 14 -3.89 -13.89 7.38
C GLY A 14 -5.01 -12.91 7.07
N ARG A 15 -5.35 -12.74 5.79
CA ARG A 15 -6.45 -11.90 5.36
C ARG A 15 -7.80 -12.38 5.90
N TYR A 16 -8.04 -13.68 5.85
CA TYR A 16 -9.27 -14.25 6.40
C TYR A 16 -9.45 -13.92 7.88
N TYR A 17 -8.37 -13.96 8.66
CA TYR A 17 -8.40 -13.63 10.08
C TYR A 17 -8.76 -12.16 10.35
N ILE A 18 -8.26 -11.22 9.55
CA ILE A 18 -8.54 -9.79 9.70
C ILE A 18 -9.79 -9.32 8.93
N LEU A 19 -10.42 -10.19 8.15
CA LEU A 19 -11.56 -9.83 7.29
C LEU A 19 -12.71 -9.13 8.05
N PRO A 20 -13.11 -9.55 9.27
CA PRO A 20 -14.16 -8.85 10.00
C PRO A 20 -13.82 -7.38 10.32
N LEU A 21 -12.54 -7.07 10.52
CA LEU A 21 -12.05 -5.70 10.71
C LEU A 21 -12.07 -4.92 9.39
N LEU A 22 -11.61 -5.56 8.31
CA LEU A 22 -11.60 -4.94 6.98
C LEU A 22 -13.01 -4.58 6.49
N GLN A 23 -14.01 -5.41 6.79
CA GLN A 23 -15.40 -5.13 6.45
C GLN A 23 -15.98 -3.90 7.18
N ARG A 24 -15.39 -3.54 8.31
CA ARG A 24 -15.77 -2.36 9.10
C ARG A 24 -14.92 -1.13 8.81
N GLN A 25 -14.09 -1.16 7.80
CA GLN A 25 -13.14 -0.09 7.47
C GLN A 25 -13.81 1.28 7.30
N ALA A 26 -15.01 1.30 6.70
CA ALA A 26 -15.80 2.52 6.52
C ALA A 26 -16.23 3.19 7.84
N GLU A 27 -16.28 2.46 8.95
CA GLU A 27 -16.59 3.02 10.27
C GLU A 27 -15.43 3.86 10.85
N PHE A 28 -14.22 3.63 10.36
CA PHE A 28 -12.99 4.25 10.85
C PHE A 28 -12.48 5.38 9.93
N GLN A 29 -12.91 5.36 8.65
CA GLN A 29 -12.53 6.33 7.65
C GLN A 29 -13.14 7.70 7.99
N ASN A 30 -12.29 8.74 8.01
CA ASN A 30 -12.69 10.14 8.26
C ASN A 30 -13.54 10.32 9.54
N ASN A 31 -13.42 9.40 10.50
CA ASN A 31 -14.19 9.41 11.74
C ASN A 31 -13.30 9.79 12.93
N PRO A 32 -13.43 11.01 13.49
CA PRO A 32 -12.66 11.45 14.66
C PRO A 32 -13.02 10.70 15.95
N GLU A 33 -14.20 10.09 16.02
CA GLU A 33 -14.68 9.34 17.17
C GLU A 33 -14.21 7.87 17.16
N ALA A 34 -13.66 7.40 16.05
CA ALA A 34 -13.13 6.05 15.98
C ALA A 34 -11.90 5.88 16.89
N PRO A 35 -11.62 4.67 17.41
CA PRO A 35 -10.42 4.43 18.18
C PRO A 35 -9.16 4.82 17.38
N ALA A 36 -8.26 5.59 17.98
CA ALA A 36 -7.09 6.18 17.31
C ALA A 36 -6.22 5.15 16.55
N ALA A 37 -6.17 3.90 17.04
CA ALA A 37 -5.43 2.82 16.39
C ALA A 37 -6.02 2.38 15.03
N PHE A 38 -7.28 2.73 14.74
CA PHE A 38 -7.98 2.36 13.51
C PHE A 38 -8.34 3.56 12.64
N GLN A 39 -8.16 4.79 13.15
CA GLN A 39 -8.45 6.00 12.39
C GLN A 39 -7.54 6.11 11.17
N PHE A 40 -8.13 6.44 10.04
CA PHE A 40 -7.40 6.88 8.85
C PHE A 40 -8.20 7.94 8.08
N TRP A 41 -7.47 8.73 7.30
CA TRP A 41 -8.03 9.87 6.59
C TRP A 41 -7.86 9.65 5.10
N ALA A 42 -8.95 9.78 4.35
CA ALA A 42 -8.99 9.58 2.91
C ALA A 42 -9.65 10.78 2.23
N ILE A 43 -9.14 11.18 1.07
CA ILE A 43 -9.74 12.20 0.22
C ILE A 43 -10.86 11.52 -0.58
N ASP A 44 -12.07 11.56 -0.06
CA ASP A 44 -13.25 10.86 -0.61
C ASP A 44 -14.43 11.82 -0.90
N GLY A 45 -14.19 13.14 -0.84
CA GLY A 45 -15.20 14.17 -1.05
C GLY A 45 -15.86 14.67 0.25
N PHE A 46 -15.57 14.06 1.39
CA PHE A 46 -16.00 14.56 2.70
C PHE A 46 -14.92 15.43 3.37
N PRO A 47 -15.31 16.29 4.32
CA PRO A 47 -14.34 17.14 5.01
C PRO A 47 -13.29 16.36 5.78
N ILE A 48 -12.04 16.74 5.63
CA ILE A 48 -10.90 16.23 6.40
C ILE A 48 -10.38 17.38 7.27
N PRO A 49 -10.11 17.17 8.57
CA PRO A 49 -9.48 18.19 9.40
C PRO A 49 -8.14 18.65 8.83
N HIS A 50 -7.87 19.97 8.85
CA HIS A 50 -6.65 20.53 8.28
C HIS A 50 -5.36 19.97 8.87
N ASP A 51 -5.36 19.60 10.15
CA ASP A 51 -4.22 18.98 10.83
C ASP A 51 -3.93 17.55 10.36
N LYS A 52 -4.85 16.93 9.61
CA LYS A 52 -4.70 15.61 9.00
C LYS A 52 -4.22 15.67 7.55
N LEU A 53 -4.17 16.87 6.97
CA LEU A 53 -3.66 17.09 5.62
C LEU A 53 -2.18 17.46 5.68
N ARG A 54 -1.39 16.86 4.81
CA ARG A 54 -0.01 17.31 4.56
C ARG A 54 0.03 18.07 3.25
N VAL A 55 0.54 19.30 3.32
CA VAL A 55 0.71 20.17 2.15
C VAL A 55 2.20 20.50 2.02
N TRP A 56 2.75 20.26 0.83
CA TRP A 56 4.13 20.65 0.49
C TRP A 56 4.07 21.76 -0.54
N GLN A 57 4.82 22.83 -0.30
CA GLN A 57 5.01 23.92 -1.24
C GLN A 57 6.47 23.92 -1.69
N PHE A 58 6.67 24.08 -2.98
CA PHE A 58 7.99 24.07 -3.59
C PHE A 58 8.22 25.44 -4.24
N ASP A 59 9.35 26.10 -3.97
CA ASP A 59 9.76 27.36 -4.62
C ASP A 59 10.00 27.19 -6.12
N LYS A 60 10.41 25.97 -6.52
CA LYS A 60 10.55 25.58 -7.92
C LYS A 60 9.79 24.30 -8.18
N ALA A 61 9.12 24.26 -9.33
CA ALA A 61 8.43 23.03 -9.74
C ALA A 61 9.41 21.84 -9.76
N PRO A 62 9.05 20.71 -9.15
CA PRO A 62 9.90 19.51 -9.15
C PRO A 62 10.14 19.03 -10.58
N GLU A 63 11.29 18.41 -10.81
CA GLU A 63 11.62 17.81 -12.11
C GLU A 63 10.90 16.48 -12.32
N VAL A 64 10.69 15.74 -11.24
CA VAL A 64 10.01 14.45 -11.23
C VAL A 64 8.99 14.43 -10.10
N ILE A 65 7.80 13.90 -10.36
CA ILE A 65 6.77 13.58 -9.37
C ILE A 65 6.36 12.13 -9.60
N GLU A 66 6.42 11.34 -8.54
CA GLU A 66 6.00 9.95 -8.55
C GLU A 66 4.83 9.77 -7.58
N LEU A 67 3.76 9.18 -8.05
CA LEU A 67 2.59 8.82 -7.25
C LEU A 67 2.36 7.31 -7.44
N SER A 68 2.38 6.56 -6.37
CA SER A 68 2.11 5.12 -6.42
C SER A 68 1.04 4.72 -5.43
N SER A 69 0.30 3.65 -5.75
CA SER A 69 -0.52 2.95 -4.78
C SER A 69 0.36 2.13 -3.82
N ASP A 70 -0.23 1.65 -2.74
CA ASP A 70 0.42 0.81 -1.72
C ASP A 70 0.86 -0.57 -2.22
N GLY A 71 0.46 -0.95 -3.44
CA GLY A 71 1.03 -2.10 -4.15
C GLY A 71 2.50 -1.94 -4.53
N TYR A 72 3.04 -0.71 -4.47
CA TYR A 72 4.46 -0.39 -4.56
C TYR A 72 4.93 0.26 -3.26
N GLU A 73 5.43 -0.52 -2.33
CA GLU A 73 5.85 -0.02 -1.01
C GLU A 73 7.21 0.67 -1.01
N ILE A 74 8.06 0.34 -1.97
CA ILE A 74 9.45 0.84 -2.05
C ILE A 74 9.60 1.66 -3.33
N TYR A 75 10.02 2.91 -3.17
CA TYR A 75 10.39 3.76 -4.29
C TYR A 75 11.72 3.27 -4.87
N PRO A 76 11.78 2.97 -6.18
CA PRO A 76 13.01 2.54 -6.83
C PRO A 76 13.99 3.72 -7.00
N PRO A 77 15.27 3.44 -7.29
CA PRO A 77 16.27 4.50 -7.52
C PRO A 77 16.03 5.31 -8.80
N GLU A 78 15.31 4.74 -9.76
CA GLU A 78 14.93 5.40 -11.02
C GLU A 78 13.43 5.52 -11.14
N ALA A 79 12.95 6.70 -11.52
CA ALA A 79 11.55 6.97 -11.78
C ALA A 79 11.11 6.37 -13.13
N SER A 80 10.96 5.06 -13.19
CA SER A 80 10.49 4.32 -14.35
C SER A 80 9.63 3.12 -13.95
N VAL A 81 8.64 2.77 -14.77
CA VAL A 81 7.78 1.60 -14.52
C VAL A 81 8.59 0.33 -14.39
N ASP A 82 9.60 0.15 -15.25
CA ASP A 82 10.46 -1.04 -15.22
C ASP A 82 11.24 -1.15 -13.91
N SER A 83 11.68 -0.02 -13.35
CA SER A 83 12.39 0.04 -12.07
C SER A 83 11.45 -0.30 -10.91
N TYR A 84 10.22 0.18 -10.92
CA TYR A 84 9.17 -0.19 -9.97
C TYR A 84 8.89 -1.69 -10.00
N GLU A 85 8.66 -2.26 -11.18
CA GLU A 85 8.40 -3.70 -11.35
C GLU A 85 9.59 -4.57 -10.94
N LYS A 86 10.81 -4.12 -11.21
CA LYS A 86 12.03 -4.82 -10.78
C LYS A 86 12.14 -4.82 -9.26
N THR A 87 12.01 -3.65 -8.63
CA THR A 87 12.09 -3.50 -7.17
C THR A 87 11.03 -4.34 -6.47
N LEU A 88 9.80 -4.35 -6.98
CA LEU A 88 8.73 -5.18 -6.45
C LEU A 88 9.08 -6.68 -6.52
N ARG A 89 9.56 -7.17 -7.67
CA ARG A 89 9.96 -8.59 -7.81
C ARG A 89 11.07 -8.98 -6.83
N GLU A 90 12.07 -8.11 -6.65
CA GLU A 90 13.16 -8.33 -5.70
C GLU A 90 12.66 -8.37 -4.26
N GLN A 91 11.75 -7.45 -3.90
CA GLN A 91 11.11 -7.42 -2.58
C GLN A 91 10.29 -8.68 -2.32
N LEU A 92 9.47 -9.12 -3.26
CA LEU A 92 8.64 -10.32 -3.12
C LEU A 92 9.47 -11.60 -3.05
N ALA A 93 10.60 -11.65 -3.76
CA ALA A 93 11.54 -12.78 -3.68
C ALA A 93 12.25 -12.83 -2.31
N ALA A 94 12.55 -11.66 -1.72
CA ALA A 94 13.24 -11.56 -0.43
C ALA A 94 12.30 -11.75 0.78
N ASP A 95 11.01 -11.45 0.63
CA ASP A 95 10.01 -11.51 1.70
C ASP A 95 8.66 -12.07 1.20
N PRO A 96 8.63 -13.34 0.76
CA PRO A 96 7.42 -13.93 0.17
C PRO A 96 6.26 -14.08 1.17
N MET A 97 6.56 -14.08 2.47
CA MET A 97 5.56 -14.18 3.53
C MET A 97 5.13 -12.81 4.09
N ARG A 98 5.64 -11.72 3.53
CA ARG A 98 5.29 -10.36 3.96
C ARG A 98 5.53 -10.10 5.46
N ILE A 99 6.63 -10.62 5.99
CA ILE A 99 7.01 -10.48 7.42
C ILE A 99 7.69 -9.14 7.66
N LYS A 100 8.60 -8.74 6.76
CA LYS A 100 9.34 -7.46 6.85
C LYS A 100 8.51 -6.28 6.36
N HIS A 101 7.67 -6.54 5.37
CA HIS A 101 6.77 -5.57 4.75
C HIS A 101 5.32 -6.05 4.88
N PRO A 102 4.70 -5.92 6.08
CA PRO A 102 3.36 -6.43 6.34
C PRO A 102 2.32 -5.77 5.45
N SER A 103 1.38 -6.55 4.95
CA SER A 103 0.23 -6.07 4.19
C SER A 103 -1.05 -6.79 4.61
N THR A 104 -2.21 -6.25 4.23
CA THR A 104 -3.51 -6.87 4.51
C THR A 104 -3.83 -8.05 3.59
N LYS A 105 -3.01 -8.28 2.58
CA LYS A 105 -3.10 -9.40 1.64
C LYS A 105 -1.77 -10.14 1.60
N GLY A 106 -1.82 -11.47 1.54
CA GLY A 106 -0.67 -12.32 1.24
C GLY A 106 -0.50 -12.53 -0.27
N ILE A 107 0.61 -13.14 -0.66
CA ILE A 107 0.81 -13.61 -2.04
C ILE A 107 0.18 -14.99 -2.14
N SER A 108 -0.97 -15.09 -2.81
CA SER A 108 -1.58 -16.38 -3.12
C SER A 108 -0.89 -17.04 -4.33
N LYS A 109 -1.11 -18.36 -4.49
CA LYS A 109 -0.42 -19.20 -5.47
C LYS A 109 -0.55 -18.70 -6.92
N ASP A 110 -1.68 -18.06 -7.24
CA ASP A 110 -2.00 -17.63 -8.61
C ASP A 110 -1.83 -16.13 -8.84
N ASN A 111 -1.33 -15.39 -7.84
CA ASN A 111 -1.15 -13.95 -7.94
C ASN A 111 0.30 -13.56 -8.20
N TYR A 112 0.50 -12.59 -9.10
CA TYR A 112 1.80 -11.98 -9.36
C TYR A 112 2.29 -11.07 -8.24
N SER A 113 1.37 -10.56 -7.41
CA SER A 113 1.63 -9.60 -6.36
C SER A 113 0.68 -9.80 -5.19
N PHE A 114 0.99 -9.19 -4.07
CA PHE A 114 0.13 -9.20 -2.88
C PHE A 114 -1.05 -8.23 -3.00
N ASP A 115 -0.96 -7.17 -3.84
CA ASP A 115 -2.01 -6.19 -4.04
C ASP A 115 -2.06 -5.67 -5.48
N ASP A 116 -3.16 -5.00 -5.82
CA ASP A 116 -3.30 -4.21 -7.04
C ASP A 116 -2.34 -3.03 -6.99
N ARG A 117 -1.76 -2.67 -8.15
CA ARG A 117 -0.76 -1.63 -8.19
C ARG A 117 -0.92 -0.67 -9.35
N ALA A 118 -0.64 0.57 -9.06
CA ALA A 118 -0.61 1.65 -10.04
C ALA A 118 0.53 2.60 -9.72
N VAL A 119 1.17 3.14 -10.73
CA VAL A 119 2.16 4.21 -10.61
C VAL A 119 1.94 5.25 -11.70
N LEU A 120 2.04 6.52 -11.32
CA LEU A 120 2.08 7.65 -12.23
C LEU A 120 3.40 8.38 -12.05
N ILE A 121 4.13 8.56 -13.13
CA ILE A 121 5.41 9.27 -13.15
C ILE A 121 5.27 10.49 -14.05
N TYR A 122 5.39 11.66 -13.46
CA TYR A 122 5.48 12.93 -14.20
C TYR A 122 6.94 13.37 -14.26
N GLN A 123 7.42 13.65 -15.48
CA GLN A 123 8.74 14.20 -15.72
C GLN A 123 8.61 15.49 -16.53
N ARG A 124 9.16 16.59 -16.00
CA ARG A 124 9.19 17.87 -16.71
C ARG A 124 10.18 17.79 -17.86
N LYS A 125 9.69 17.99 -19.08
CA LYS A 125 10.58 18.16 -20.24
C LYS A 125 11.40 19.44 -20.08
N LYS A 126 12.70 19.32 -20.31
CA LYS A 126 13.62 20.48 -20.41
C LYS A 126 13.37 21.26 -21.68
#